data_0dc1555974ac5156459b55fc883e4cd4
#
_entry.id   0dc1555974ac5156459b55fc883e4cd4
#
_cell.length_a   1.000
_cell.length_b   1.000
_cell.length_c   1.000
_cell.angle_alpha   90.00
_cell.angle_beta   90.00
_cell.angle_gamma   90.00
#
_symmetry.space_group_name_H-M   'P 1'
#
loop_
_entity.id
_entity.type
_entity.pdbx_description
1 polymer ?
#
loop_
_entity_poly.entity_id
_entity_poly.type
_entity_poly.pdbx_seq_one_letter_code
_entity_poly.pdbx_strand_id
1 'polypeptide(L)'
;VLDQISIPFGIRTISFSAKEGFKLNDLSLKLKGGCVHHDNGLLGAASLDRAEMRKIELLKANGYNAVRCAHNPPAEAFLRACDEQGMLVIDEAFDHWQKEKNPQDYHRFFDEWNEKDISAMVLRDRNHPSVIMWSIGNEIQERSDDAGIEIAERLRNIVKKLDPSRPVTAAINDYWDNPQLKWKEDAAKAMQHLDVTGYNYMWYEYENDHQKDPLRII
;
A
#
# COMPACT_ATOMS: atom_id res chain seq x y z
N VAL A 1 -39.90 10.46 -10.76
CA VAL A 1 -38.66 9.78 -10.35
C VAL A 1 -39.07 8.55 -9.55
N LEU A 2 -38.69 7.37 -10.03
CA LEU A 2 -39.03 6.09 -9.37
C LEU A 2 -37.91 5.67 -8.39
N ASP A 3 -36.68 6.09 -8.65
CA ASP A 3 -35.53 5.85 -7.81
C ASP A 3 -34.47 6.93 -8.05
N GLN A 4 -33.59 7.16 -7.05
CA GLN A 4 -32.49 8.10 -7.15
C GLN A 4 -31.31 7.59 -6.30
N ILE A 5 -30.13 7.57 -6.90
CA ILE A 5 -28.87 7.28 -6.21
C ILE A 5 -27.93 8.47 -6.36
N SER A 6 -27.19 8.80 -5.31
CA SER A 6 -26.13 9.80 -5.32
C SER A 6 -24.80 9.09 -5.10
N ILE A 7 -23.87 9.23 -6.05
CA ILE A 7 -22.55 8.62 -6.00
C ILE A 7 -21.51 9.72 -5.91
N PRO A 8 -20.80 9.89 -4.79
CA PRO A 8 -19.70 10.82 -4.69
C PRO A 8 -18.53 10.35 -5.57
N PHE A 9 -17.82 11.30 -6.16
CA PHE A 9 -16.59 11.03 -6.89
C PHE A 9 -15.60 12.18 -6.74
N GLY A 10 -14.31 11.93 -7.01
CA GLY A 10 -13.28 12.96 -6.99
C GLY A 10 -12.46 12.94 -8.28
N ILE A 11 -11.98 14.13 -8.67
CA ILE A 11 -11.11 14.33 -9.83
C ILE A 11 -9.77 14.83 -9.32
N ARG A 12 -8.69 14.18 -9.70
CA ARG A 12 -7.33 14.56 -9.35
C ARG A 12 -6.33 14.02 -10.37
N THR A 13 -5.15 14.61 -10.40
CA THR A 13 -3.97 14.05 -11.05
C THR A 13 -2.96 13.64 -9.99
N ILE A 14 -2.28 12.52 -10.22
CA ILE A 14 -1.16 12.06 -9.41
C ILE A 14 0.01 11.72 -10.31
N SER A 15 1.22 12.06 -9.87
CA SER A 15 2.44 11.63 -10.54
C SER A 15 3.53 11.29 -9.54
N PHE A 16 4.38 10.37 -9.94
CA PHE A 16 5.53 9.91 -9.16
C PHE A 16 6.76 9.91 -10.05
N SER A 17 7.84 10.49 -9.59
CA SER A 17 9.12 10.44 -10.29
C SER A 17 10.29 10.47 -9.33
N ALA A 18 11.43 9.89 -9.73
CA ALA A 18 12.64 9.92 -8.92
C ALA A 18 13.16 11.34 -8.70
N LYS A 19 12.99 12.23 -9.68
CA LYS A 19 13.49 13.62 -9.62
C LYS A 19 12.61 14.56 -8.81
N GLU A 20 11.28 14.46 -8.96
CA GLU A 20 10.35 15.45 -8.41
C GLU A 20 9.52 14.90 -7.26
N GLY A 21 9.62 13.59 -6.98
CA GLY A 21 8.83 12.90 -5.97
C GLY A 21 7.36 12.78 -6.34
N PHE A 22 6.51 12.78 -5.33
CA PHE A 22 5.06 12.73 -5.48
C PHE A 22 4.47 14.11 -5.73
N LYS A 23 3.57 14.21 -6.72
CA LYS A 23 2.73 15.39 -6.97
C LYS A 23 1.26 15.03 -6.96
N LEU A 24 0.47 15.91 -6.36
CA LEU A 24 -0.99 15.89 -6.40
C LEU A 24 -1.46 17.18 -7.10
N ASN A 25 -2.21 17.05 -8.19
CA ASN A 25 -2.66 18.18 -9.00
C ASN A 25 -1.49 19.14 -9.36
N ASP A 26 -0.40 18.54 -9.85
CA ASP A 26 0.86 19.18 -10.25
C ASP A 26 1.64 19.89 -9.13
N LEU A 27 1.16 19.85 -7.90
CA LEU A 27 1.85 20.40 -6.74
C LEU A 27 2.63 19.32 -6.00
N SER A 28 3.90 19.57 -5.73
CA SER A 28 4.75 18.71 -4.91
C SER A 28 4.18 18.56 -3.50
N LEU A 29 4.03 17.34 -3.04
CA LEU A 29 3.48 17.05 -1.73
C LEU A 29 4.34 16.00 -1.01
N LYS A 30 4.80 16.32 0.21
CA LYS A 30 5.40 15.35 1.12
C LYS A 30 4.31 14.57 1.84
N LEU A 31 4.34 13.24 1.72
CA LEU A 31 3.46 12.38 2.47
C LEU A 31 3.91 12.34 3.94
N LYS A 32 3.04 12.79 4.83
CA LYS A 32 3.24 12.82 6.28
C LYS A 32 2.18 11.96 6.92
N GLY A 33 2.58 10.76 7.35
CA GLY A 33 1.60 9.80 7.82
C GLY A 33 2.22 8.63 8.55
N GLY A 34 1.44 7.58 8.66
CA GLY A 34 1.86 6.33 9.28
C GLY A 34 0.98 5.17 8.86
N CYS A 35 1.35 3.99 9.35
CA CYS A 35 0.54 2.80 9.20
C CYS A 35 -0.69 2.87 10.11
N VAL A 36 -1.84 2.46 9.60
CA VAL A 36 -3.10 2.40 10.33
C VAL A 36 -3.66 1.00 10.22
N HIS A 37 -3.73 0.30 11.35
CA HIS A 37 -4.31 -1.02 11.42
C HIS A 37 -5.84 -0.98 11.43
N HIS A 38 -6.46 -2.08 11.03
CA HIS A 38 -7.90 -2.28 11.09
C HIS A 38 -8.34 -2.53 12.54
N ASP A 39 -8.30 -1.46 13.34
CA ASP A 39 -8.49 -1.44 14.79
C ASP A 39 -9.18 -0.14 15.20
N ASN A 40 -10.16 -0.25 16.07
CA ASN A 40 -10.92 0.88 16.63
C ASN A 40 -10.90 0.89 18.18
N GLY A 41 -9.77 0.50 18.76
CA GLY A 41 -9.57 0.47 20.20
C GLY A 41 -10.54 -0.48 20.90
N LEU A 42 -11.40 0.01 21.78
CA LEU A 42 -12.36 -0.82 22.51
C LEU A 42 -13.37 -1.55 21.61
N LEU A 43 -13.55 -1.12 20.37
CA LEU A 43 -14.41 -1.79 19.39
C LEU A 43 -13.69 -2.95 18.68
N GLY A 44 -12.38 -3.11 18.87
CA GLY A 44 -11.58 -4.08 18.15
C GLY A 44 -11.64 -3.86 16.64
N ALA A 45 -11.84 -4.91 15.88
CA ALA A 45 -11.95 -4.86 14.41
C ALA A 45 -13.35 -4.45 13.90
N ALA A 46 -14.29 -4.06 14.77
CA ALA A 46 -15.58 -3.59 14.31
C ALA A 46 -15.45 -2.21 13.64
N SER A 47 -15.80 -2.17 12.35
CA SER A 47 -15.76 -0.94 11.55
C SER A 47 -17.15 -0.32 11.51
N LEU A 48 -17.32 0.73 12.31
CA LEU A 48 -18.51 1.57 12.31
C LEU A 48 -18.19 2.90 11.63
N ASP A 49 -19.04 3.39 10.76
CA ASP A 49 -18.80 4.59 9.95
C ASP A 49 -18.30 5.78 10.80
N ARG A 50 -18.93 6.03 11.96
CA ARG A 50 -18.52 7.12 12.85
C ARG A 50 -17.15 6.88 13.50
N ALA A 51 -16.80 5.63 13.79
CA ALA A 51 -15.48 5.30 14.36
C ALA A 51 -14.36 5.51 13.33
N GLU A 52 -14.58 5.10 12.09
CA GLU A 52 -13.63 5.32 11.00
C GLU A 52 -13.47 6.82 10.69
N MET A 53 -14.57 7.56 10.60
CA MET A 53 -14.52 9.01 10.43
C MET A 53 -13.74 9.68 11.56
N ARG A 54 -14.01 9.33 12.82
CA ARG A 54 -13.29 9.87 13.99
C ARG A 54 -11.79 9.57 13.92
N LYS A 55 -11.41 8.37 13.49
CA LYS A 55 -9.99 8.00 13.30
C LYS A 55 -9.31 8.97 12.34
N ILE A 56 -9.91 9.22 11.18
CA ILE A 56 -9.37 10.14 10.19
C ILE A 56 -9.37 11.59 10.68
N GLU A 57 -10.44 12.04 11.34
CA GLU A 57 -10.49 13.37 11.96
C GLU A 57 -9.32 13.60 12.93
N LEU A 58 -9.02 12.62 13.78
CA LEU A 58 -7.90 12.70 14.73
C LEU A 58 -6.54 12.71 14.05
N LEU A 59 -6.33 11.90 13.02
CA LEU A 59 -5.10 11.90 12.24
C LEU A 59 -4.89 13.25 11.54
N LYS A 60 -5.94 13.79 10.91
CA LYS A 60 -5.90 15.13 10.27
C LYS A 60 -5.57 16.23 11.28
N ALA A 61 -6.21 16.21 12.45
CA ALA A 61 -5.97 17.17 13.52
C ALA A 61 -4.51 17.15 14.03
N ASN A 62 -3.83 16.00 13.90
CA ASN A 62 -2.42 15.83 14.22
C ASN A 62 -1.46 16.07 13.04
N GLY A 63 -1.95 16.63 11.93
CA GLY A 63 -1.13 17.03 10.79
C GLY A 63 -0.81 15.92 9.79
N TYR A 64 -1.47 14.77 9.86
CA TYR A 64 -1.34 13.72 8.87
C TYR A 64 -2.04 14.13 7.57
N ASN A 65 -1.43 13.80 6.44
CA ASN A 65 -2.04 13.94 5.11
C ASN A 65 -2.10 12.62 4.33
N ALA A 66 -1.49 11.56 4.86
CA ALA A 66 -1.46 10.24 4.26
C ALA A 66 -1.48 9.14 5.31
N VAL A 67 -1.99 7.97 4.92
CA VAL A 67 -1.96 6.73 5.71
C VAL A 67 -1.65 5.55 4.82
N ARG A 68 -1.04 4.51 5.40
CA ARG A 68 -0.93 3.19 4.79
C ARG A 68 -1.80 2.21 5.56
N CYS A 69 -2.67 1.49 4.85
CA CYS A 69 -3.51 0.46 5.44
C CYS A 69 -2.64 -0.74 5.81
N ALA A 70 -2.43 -0.96 7.08
CA ALA A 70 -1.53 -2.00 7.59
C ALA A 70 -2.35 -3.17 8.17
N HIS A 71 -2.15 -4.36 7.74
CA HIS A 71 -1.52 -4.85 6.51
C HIS A 71 -2.57 -5.71 5.80
N ASN A 72 -3.68 -5.09 5.45
CA ASN A 72 -4.85 -5.69 4.82
C ASN A 72 -5.76 -4.60 4.24
N PRO A 73 -6.66 -4.93 3.31
CA PRO A 73 -7.61 -3.97 2.77
C PRO A 73 -8.47 -3.33 3.87
N PRO A 74 -8.66 -2.00 3.86
CA PRO A 74 -9.45 -1.30 4.87
C PRO A 74 -10.95 -1.49 4.67
N ALA A 75 -11.75 -1.09 5.65
CA ALA A 75 -13.19 -1.00 5.48
C ALA A 75 -13.57 0.14 4.50
N GLU A 76 -14.66 -0.04 3.75
CA GLU A 76 -15.17 1.02 2.87
C GLU A 76 -15.45 2.34 3.60
N ALA A 77 -15.97 2.26 4.83
CA ALA A 77 -16.21 3.43 5.67
C ALA A 77 -14.92 4.23 5.94
N PHE A 78 -13.78 3.54 6.08
CA PHE A 78 -12.46 4.18 6.22
C PHE A 78 -12.09 4.96 4.96
N LEU A 79 -12.23 4.35 3.78
CA LEU A 79 -11.93 5.02 2.51
C LEU A 79 -12.85 6.20 2.22
N ARG A 80 -14.16 6.06 2.52
CA ARG A 80 -15.10 7.20 2.44
C ARG A 80 -14.67 8.34 3.34
N ALA A 81 -14.27 8.05 4.58
CA ALA A 81 -13.76 9.07 5.49
C ALA A 81 -12.47 9.73 4.97
N CYS A 82 -11.58 8.95 4.35
CA CYS A 82 -10.37 9.47 3.71
C CYS A 82 -10.70 10.41 2.53
N ASP A 83 -11.66 10.03 1.67
CA ASP A 83 -12.12 10.87 0.56
C ASP A 83 -12.69 12.20 1.07
N GLU A 84 -13.58 12.16 2.07
CA GLU A 84 -14.24 13.34 2.62
C GLU A 84 -13.27 14.29 3.34
N GLN A 85 -12.27 13.75 4.05
CA GLN A 85 -11.31 14.52 4.83
C GLN A 85 -10.03 14.87 4.04
N GLY A 86 -9.88 14.39 2.81
CA GLY A 86 -8.67 14.59 2.01
C GLY A 86 -7.43 13.92 2.62
N MET A 87 -7.57 12.69 3.12
CA MET A 87 -6.48 11.84 3.59
C MET A 87 -6.05 10.92 2.45
N LEU A 88 -4.79 10.98 2.02
CA LEU A 88 -4.26 10.09 0.98
C LEU A 88 -4.01 8.69 1.53
N VAL A 89 -4.19 7.68 0.69
CA VAL A 89 -4.14 6.28 1.12
C VAL A 89 -3.20 5.46 0.23
N ILE A 90 -2.30 4.71 0.88
CA ILE A 90 -1.65 3.53 0.31
C ILE A 90 -2.48 2.34 0.75
N ASP A 91 -3.17 1.71 -0.19
CA ASP A 91 -4.06 0.58 0.08
C ASP A 91 -3.29 -0.72 -0.07
N GLU A 92 -3.25 -1.53 1.00
CA GLU A 92 -2.38 -2.69 1.09
C GLU A 92 -3.16 -3.99 1.19
N ALA A 93 -2.78 -4.97 0.36
CA ALA A 93 -3.48 -6.23 0.24
C ALA A 93 -3.06 -7.26 1.30
N PHE A 94 -1.74 -7.43 1.53
CA PHE A 94 -1.21 -8.58 2.27
C PHE A 94 -0.10 -8.18 3.23
N ASP A 95 -0.09 -8.79 4.42
CA ASP A 95 1.03 -8.73 5.37
C ASP A 95 2.16 -9.71 5.00
N HIS A 96 1.83 -10.81 4.35
CA HIS A 96 2.76 -11.88 3.94
C HIS A 96 2.17 -12.62 2.75
N TRP A 97 3.01 -13.47 2.12
CA TRP A 97 2.57 -14.30 1.00
C TRP A 97 2.54 -15.76 1.41
N GLN A 98 3.36 -16.62 0.78
CA GLN A 98 3.38 -18.06 1.03
C GLN A 98 4.08 -18.45 2.34
N LYS A 99 5.12 -17.70 2.75
CA LYS A 99 5.81 -17.96 4.01
C LYS A 99 5.08 -17.30 5.20
N GLU A 100 4.87 -18.08 6.23
CA GLU A 100 4.19 -17.64 7.45
C GLU A 100 5.04 -16.65 8.26
N LYS A 101 4.39 -15.67 8.88
CA LYS A 101 4.90 -14.92 10.01
C LYS A 101 4.38 -15.50 11.32
N ASN A 102 3.17 -16.05 11.28
CA ASN A 102 2.51 -16.74 12.39
C ASN A 102 1.75 -17.97 11.89
N PRO A 103 1.63 -19.05 12.68
CA PRO A 103 1.04 -20.32 12.24
C PRO A 103 -0.42 -20.25 11.76
N GLN A 104 -1.15 -19.21 12.14
CA GLN A 104 -2.58 -19.05 11.85
C GLN A 104 -2.86 -17.85 10.92
N ASP A 105 -1.85 -17.33 10.25
CA ASP A 105 -2.01 -16.17 9.38
C ASP A 105 -2.49 -16.52 7.96
N TYR A 106 -2.55 -15.51 7.10
CA TYR A 106 -3.12 -15.61 5.76
C TYR A 106 -2.32 -16.51 4.79
N HIS A 107 -1.04 -16.85 5.08
CA HIS A 107 -0.24 -17.74 4.24
C HIS A 107 -0.98 -19.04 3.89
N ARG A 108 -1.83 -19.53 4.82
CA ARG A 108 -2.63 -20.75 4.65
C ARG A 108 -3.63 -20.70 3.49
N PHE A 109 -3.99 -19.51 3.07
CA PHE A 109 -4.99 -19.23 2.05
C PHE A 109 -4.37 -18.57 0.82
N PHE A 110 -3.13 -18.10 0.92
CA PHE A 110 -2.51 -17.25 -0.08
C PHE A 110 -2.55 -17.87 -1.48
N ASP A 111 -2.14 -19.12 -1.65
CA ASP A 111 -2.08 -19.76 -2.96
C ASP A 111 -3.44 -19.85 -3.65
N GLU A 112 -4.50 -20.11 -2.91
CA GLU A 112 -5.85 -20.23 -3.44
C GLU A 112 -6.53 -18.87 -3.67
N TRP A 113 -6.25 -17.88 -2.80
CA TRP A 113 -7.08 -16.68 -2.69
C TRP A 113 -6.41 -15.38 -3.14
N ASN A 114 -5.08 -15.34 -3.27
CA ASN A 114 -4.36 -14.08 -3.53
C ASN A 114 -4.87 -13.30 -4.75
N GLU A 115 -5.16 -13.98 -5.86
CA GLU A 115 -5.68 -13.33 -7.07
C GLU A 115 -7.09 -12.79 -6.86
N LYS A 116 -7.95 -13.57 -6.18
CA LYS A 116 -9.33 -13.17 -5.90
C LYS A 116 -9.37 -11.97 -4.97
N ASP A 117 -8.56 -12.01 -3.90
CA ASP A 117 -8.60 -11.00 -2.84
C ASP A 117 -7.97 -9.68 -3.30
N ILE A 118 -6.81 -9.71 -3.98
CA ILE A 118 -6.24 -8.48 -4.53
C ILE A 118 -7.13 -7.87 -5.62
N SER A 119 -7.77 -8.71 -6.44
CA SER A 119 -8.71 -8.23 -7.45
C SER A 119 -9.95 -7.60 -6.81
N ALA A 120 -10.49 -8.22 -5.76
CA ALA A 120 -11.63 -7.68 -5.01
C ALA A 120 -11.30 -6.33 -4.39
N MET A 121 -10.12 -6.20 -3.75
CA MET A 121 -9.63 -4.93 -3.19
C MET A 121 -9.58 -3.84 -4.28
N VAL A 122 -8.85 -4.09 -5.37
CA VAL A 122 -8.69 -3.08 -6.43
C VAL A 122 -10.02 -2.70 -7.08
N LEU A 123 -10.88 -3.67 -7.38
CA LEU A 123 -12.19 -3.40 -8.00
C LEU A 123 -13.12 -2.60 -7.09
N ARG A 124 -13.09 -2.88 -5.77
CA ARG A 124 -13.87 -2.14 -4.78
C ARG A 124 -13.35 -0.71 -4.64
N ASP A 125 -12.02 -0.53 -4.55
CA ASP A 125 -11.41 0.69 -4.01
C ASP A 125 -10.87 1.65 -5.09
N ARG A 126 -10.74 1.21 -6.35
CA ARG A 126 -10.16 2.04 -7.43
C ARG A 126 -10.92 3.35 -7.74
N ASN A 127 -12.17 3.47 -7.29
CA ASN A 127 -12.96 4.69 -7.48
C ASN A 127 -12.80 5.69 -6.33
N HIS A 128 -12.08 5.34 -5.25
CA HIS A 128 -11.75 6.27 -4.18
C HIS A 128 -10.61 7.22 -4.61
N PRO A 129 -10.85 8.54 -4.68
CA PRO A 129 -9.81 9.50 -5.06
C PRO A 129 -8.68 9.60 -4.01
N SER A 130 -8.93 9.24 -2.77
CA SER A 130 -7.93 9.17 -1.71
C SER A 130 -6.86 8.12 -1.95
N VAL A 131 -7.19 6.99 -2.60
CA VAL A 131 -6.22 5.94 -2.91
C VAL A 131 -5.26 6.43 -3.98
N ILE A 132 -3.96 6.48 -3.65
CA ILE A 132 -2.90 6.98 -4.54
C ILE A 132 -1.93 5.88 -4.98
N MET A 133 -1.90 4.75 -4.30
CA MET A 133 -0.95 3.67 -4.52
C MET A 133 -1.52 2.34 -4.01
N TRP A 134 -1.17 1.25 -4.69
CA TRP A 134 -1.50 -0.12 -4.29
C TRP A 134 -0.27 -0.80 -3.71
N SER A 135 -0.37 -1.37 -2.52
CA SER A 135 0.70 -2.16 -1.90
C SER A 135 0.36 -3.64 -1.96
N ILE A 136 1.30 -4.44 -2.50
CA ILE A 136 1.11 -5.88 -2.70
C ILE A 136 1.68 -6.73 -1.57
N GLY A 137 2.36 -6.12 -0.60
CA GLY A 137 2.91 -6.87 0.53
C GLY A 137 3.70 -6.04 1.51
N ASN A 138 3.82 -6.58 2.73
CA ASN A 138 4.58 -6.02 3.83
C ASN A 138 5.63 -6.99 4.32
N GLU A 139 6.90 -6.59 4.31
CA GLU A 139 8.01 -7.36 4.92
C GLU A 139 8.00 -8.84 4.51
N ILE A 140 7.86 -9.08 3.23
CA ILE A 140 7.72 -10.42 2.65
C ILE A 140 9.03 -11.18 2.82
N GLN A 141 8.98 -12.36 3.42
CA GLN A 141 10.20 -13.15 3.69
C GLN A 141 10.85 -13.66 2.41
N GLU A 142 10.04 -14.09 1.43
CA GLU A 142 10.48 -14.59 0.13
C GLU A 142 10.79 -13.49 -0.91
N ARG A 143 10.80 -12.23 -0.52
CA ARG A 143 10.90 -11.06 -1.42
C ARG A 143 12.05 -11.07 -2.43
N SER A 144 13.16 -11.75 -2.13
CA SER A 144 14.31 -11.87 -3.02
C SER A 144 14.56 -13.30 -3.53
N ASP A 145 13.69 -14.25 -3.18
CA ASP A 145 13.70 -15.60 -3.74
C ASP A 145 13.07 -15.57 -5.15
N ASP A 146 13.45 -16.46 -6.04
CA ASP A 146 12.90 -16.52 -7.40
C ASP A 146 11.36 -16.64 -7.37
N ALA A 147 10.80 -17.49 -6.50
CA ALA A 147 9.36 -17.62 -6.31
C ALA A 147 8.70 -16.32 -5.85
N GLY A 148 9.32 -15.59 -4.93
CA GLY A 148 8.80 -14.30 -4.44
C GLY A 148 8.83 -13.23 -5.53
N ILE A 149 9.84 -13.22 -6.38
CA ILE A 149 9.93 -12.32 -7.54
C ILE A 149 8.79 -12.61 -8.52
N GLU A 150 8.51 -13.88 -8.84
CA GLU A 150 7.40 -14.29 -9.69
C GLU A 150 6.03 -13.91 -9.10
N ILE A 151 5.87 -14.04 -7.77
CA ILE A 151 4.65 -13.62 -7.05
C ILE A 151 4.49 -12.10 -7.17
N ALA A 152 5.54 -11.32 -6.93
CA ALA A 152 5.51 -9.85 -7.04
C ALA A 152 5.08 -9.41 -8.44
N GLU A 153 5.69 -10.00 -9.48
CA GLU A 153 5.33 -9.72 -10.88
C GLU A 153 3.86 -10.04 -11.16
N ARG A 154 3.41 -11.21 -10.74
CA ARG A 154 2.03 -11.66 -10.94
C ARG A 154 1.02 -10.74 -10.25
N LEU A 155 1.23 -10.43 -8.96
CA LEU A 155 0.34 -9.54 -8.21
C LEU A 155 0.32 -8.13 -8.82
N ARG A 156 1.48 -7.59 -9.18
CA ARG A 156 1.56 -6.32 -9.89
C ARG A 156 0.75 -6.34 -11.20
N ASN A 157 0.90 -7.38 -11.99
CA ASN A 157 0.20 -7.50 -13.27
C ASN A 157 -1.32 -7.58 -13.10
N ILE A 158 -1.82 -8.25 -12.06
CA ILE A 158 -3.24 -8.27 -11.70
C ILE A 158 -3.71 -6.84 -11.38
N VAL A 159 -3.00 -6.14 -10.50
CA VAL A 159 -3.33 -4.75 -10.14
C VAL A 159 -3.34 -3.85 -11.38
N LYS A 160 -2.27 -3.87 -12.19
CA LYS A 160 -2.15 -3.00 -13.37
C LYS A 160 -3.19 -3.29 -14.46
N LYS A 161 -3.67 -4.52 -14.56
CA LYS A 161 -4.78 -4.89 -15.45
C LYS A 161 -6.11 -4.26 -15.00
N LEU A 162 -6.33 -4.14 -13.69
CA LEU A 162 -7.57 -3.63 -13.09
C LEU A 162 -7.54 -2.11 -12.89
N ASP A 163 -6.36 -1.56 -12.60
CA ASP A 163 -6.10 -0.13 -12.44
C ASP A 163 -4.68 0.24 -12.93
N PRO A 164 -4.53 0.64 -14.19
CA PRO A 164 -3.24 1.08 -14.72
C PRO A 164 -2.84 2.48 -14.24
N SER A 165 -3.73 3.23 -13.59
CA SER A 165 -3.54 4.66 -13.27
C SER A 165 -2.68 4.90 -12.03
N ARG A 166 -2.59 3.93 -11.12
CA ARG A 166 -1.84 4.04 -9.86
C ARG A 166 -0.61 3.16 -9.87
N PRO A 167 0.48 3.59 -9.20
CA PRO A 167 1.66 2.77 -9.02
C PRO A 167 1.42 1.62 -8.04
N VAL A 168 2.25 0.60 -8.17
CA VAL A 168 2.31 -0.56 -7.28
C VAL A 168 3.58 -0.49 -6.44
N THR A 169 3.45 -0.74 -5.15
CA THR A 169 4.53 -0.79 -4.17
C THR A 169 4.46 -2.07 -3.32
N ALA A 170 5.48 -2.30 -2.55
CA ALA A 170 5.51 -3.17 -1.38
C ALA A 170 6.45 -2.58 -0.33
N ALA A 171 6.20 -2.87 0.94
CA ALA A 171 7.06 -2.41 2.02
C ALA A 171 8.19 -3.42 2.26
N ILE A 172 9.41 -3.02 1.91
CA ILE A 172 10.62 -3.85 1.98
C ILE A 172 11.40 -3.50 3.24
N ASN A 173 11.69 -4.51 4.06
CA ASN A 173 12.57 -4.40 5.23
C ASN A 173 13.94 -5.01 4.95
N ASP A 174 14.91 -4.79 5.85
CA ASP A 174 16.18 -5.50 5.85
C ASP A 174 16.00 -7.01 6.05
N TYR A 175 17.01 -7.79 5.73
CA TYR A 175 16.99 -9.26 5.72
C TYR A 175 17.26 -9.87 7.11
N TRP A 176 16.57 -9.39 8.16
CA TRP A 176 16.70 -9.93 9.52
C TRP A 176 16.26 -11.40 9.62
N ASP A 177 15.31 -11.75 8.79
CA ASP A 177 14.74 -13.10 8.65
C ASP A 177 15.64 -14.04 7.81
N ASN A 178 16.60 -13.49 7.06
CA ASN A 178 17.55 -14.22 6.25
C ASN A 178 18.97 -13.60 6.28
N PRO A 179 19.80 -13.89 7.30
CA PRO A 179 21.13 -13.29 7.47
C PRO A 179 22.14 -13.59 6.35
N GLN A 180 21.80 -14.50 5.43
CA GLN A 180 22.61 -14.80 4.24
C GLN A 180 22.51 -13.66 3.19
N LEU A 181 21.37 -12.95 3.18
CA LEU A 181 21.11 -11.85 2.27
C LEU A 181 21.56 -10.51 2.89
N LYS A 182 21.91 -9.57 2.03
CA LYS A 182 22.33 -8.23 2.42
C LYS A 182 21.62 -7.18 1.58
N TRP A 183 21.13 -6.13 2.23
CA TRP A 183 20.45 -5.03 1.55
C TRP A 183 21.20 -4.55 0.30
N LYS A 184 22.49 -4.26 0.42
CA LYS A 184 23.29 -3.71 -0.67
C LYS A 184 23.45 -4.61 -1.89
N GLU A 185 23.26 -5.93 -1.73
CA GLU A 185 23.47 -6.95 -2.76
C GLU A 185 22.14 -7.50 -3.29
N ASP A 186 21.16 -7.66 -2.43
CA ASP A 186 19.95 -8.47 -2.70
C ASP A 186 18.65 -7.65 -2.82
N ALA A 187 18.59 -6.45 -2.25
CA ALA A 187 17.36 -5.65 -2.23
C ALA A 187 16.86 -5.28 -3.63
N ALA A 188 17.76 -5.15 -4.62
CA ALA A 188 17.36 -4.86 -6.00
C ALA A 188 16.40 -5.90 -6.59
N LYS A 189 16.52 -7.18 -6.20
CA LYS A 189 15.62 -8.25 -6.63
C LYS A 189 14.22 -8.02 -6.08
N ALA A 190 14.08 -7.73 -4.79
CA ALA A 190 12.79 -7.47 -4.15
C ALA A 190 12.07 -6.24 -4.75
N MET A 191 12.82 -5.31 -5.32
CA MET A 191 12.29 -4.05 -5.88
C MET A 191 11.98 -4.14 -7.37
N GLN A 192 12.37 -5.22 -8.04
CA GLN A 192 12.39 -5.36 -9.51
C GLN A 192 11.03 -5.08 -10.17
N HIS A 193 9.94 -5.49 -9.55
CA HIS A 193 8.59 -5.36 -10.10
C HIS A 193 7.75 -4.27 -9.41
N LEU A 194 8.37 -3.37 -8.64
CA LEU A 194 7.69 -2.27 -8.00
C LEU A 194 7.81 -0.98 -8.83
N ASP A 195 6.70 -0.25 -8.96
CA ASP A 195 6.71 1.08 -9.60
C ASP A 195 7.27 2.15 -8.64
N VAL A 196 7.02 1.98 -7.34
CA VAL A 196 7.57 2.78 -6.24
C VAL A 196 8.07 1.81 -5.17
N THR A 197 9.27 2.02 -4.68
CA THR A 197 9.84 1.15 -3.65
C THR A 197 9.51 1.68 -2.26
N GLY A 198 8.76 0.92 -1.48
CA GLY A 198 8.48 1.22 -0.07
C GLY A 198 9.56 0.63 0.82
N TYR A 199 10.15 1.44 1.71
CA TYR A 199 11.16 1.00 2.66
C TYR A 199 10.58 0.99 4.07
N ASN A 200 10.61 -0.17 4.73
CA ASN A 200 10.40 -0.27 6.15
C ASN A 200 11.75 -0.20 6.87
N TYR A 201 11.89 0.75 7.81
CA TYR A 201 13.08 0.96 8.66
C TYR A 201 14.35 1.42 7.95
N MET A 202 14.53 1.20 6.65
CA MET A 202 15.76 1.38 5.88
C MET A 202 15.91 2.79 5.28
N TRP A 203 15.34 3.82 5.90
CA TRP A 203 15.38 5.21 5.43
C TRP A 203 16.81 5.75 5.20
N TYR A 204 17.79 5.23 5.92
CA TYR A 204 19.19 5.62 5.79
C TYR A 204 19.89 5.08 4.53
N GLU A 205 19.25 4.16 3.80
CA GLU A 205 19.73 3.65 2.52
C GLU A 205 19.21 4.44 1.31
N TYR A 206 18.27 5.37 1.48
CA TYR A 206 17.70 6.14 0.36
C TYR A 206 18.76 6.78 -0.53
N GLU A 207 19.72 7.50 0.05
CA GLU A 207 20.78 8.17 -0.68
C GLU A 207 21.66 7.18 -1.44
N ASN A 208 22.09 6.10 -0.77
CA ASN A 208 22.93 5.06 -1.38
C ASN A 208 22.22 4.37 -2.56
N ASP A 209 20.94 4.10 -2.41
CA ASP A 209 20.17 3.40 -3.44
C ASP A 209 19.83 4.31 -4.61
N HIS A 210 19.60 5.60 -4.38
CA HIS A 210 19.48 6.59 -5.44
C HIS A 210 20.77 6.81 -6.22
N GLN A 211 21.93 6.73 -5.56
CA GLN A 211 23.23 6.80 -6.27
C GLN A 211 23.45 5.60 -7.19
N LYS A 212 23.00 4.41 -6.79
CA LYS A 212 23.10 3.18 -7.60
C LYS A 212 22.08 3.14 -8.73
N ASP A 213 20.87 3.61 -8.47
CA ASP A 213 19.76 3.64 -9.42
C ASP A 213 19.03 4.99 -9.33
N PRO A 214 19.52 6.02 -10.07
CA PRO A 214 18.94 7.37 -10.04
C PRO A 214 17.51 7.45 -10.59
N LEU A 215 17.02 6.42 -11.24
CA LEU A 215 15.63 6.37 -11.77
C LEU A 215 14.66 5.71 -10.82
N ARG A 216 15.14 5.11 -9.73
CA ARG A 216 14.28 4.46 -8.72
C ARG A 216 13.44 5.51 -8.01
N ILE A 217 12.15 5.25 -7.96
CA ILE A 217 11.20 6.02 -7.17
C ILE A 217 11.11 5.36 -5.78
N ILE A 218 11.42 6.11 -4.73
CA ILE A 218 11.39 5.67 -3.34
C ILE A 218 10.29 6.41 -2.60
#